data_73be9d865c3d83f9a340c2415616c6f2
#
_entry.id   73be9d865c3d83f9a340c2415616c6f2
#
_cell.length_a   1.000
_cell.length_b   1.000
_cell.length_c   1.000
_cell.angle_alpha   90.00
_cell.angle_beta   90.00
_cell.angle_gamma   90.00
#
_symmetry.space_group_name_H-M   'P 1'
#
loop_
_entity.id
_entity.type
_entity.pdbx_description
1 polymer ?
#
loop_
_entity_poly.entity_id
_entity_poly.type
_entity_poly.pdbx_seq_one_letter_code
_entity_poly.pdbx_strand_id
1 'polypeptide(L)'
;LKGKLETKKFSGNIKLSLLSSESITTEHLEKLKSDLERLLVYWNNKDIIDGTFISVYYSRTISKSSRISRFFSKSNEDSNDYVRGVRFNNIEEKKHIITYFVPKPLLNDLIIRINVLIDVINTYFNGKIDASNFDIIDDKHLRKYNISKTKFKTYIKDLVEVNKFDVFINNDQIENNAYITLFNTDQKENISKILNKLGIDNTDYEILEDDTIYATDEVLRKIRNEANYMINMATVDFANYYLETENKIDPAFKFYEMPKPSNEPTIGVIDTLFDEKVYFSSWVKYEDWLNKDLPRDKKDYIHGTE
;
A
#
# COMPACT_ATOMS: atom_id res chain seq x y z
N LEU A 1 32.35 -0.45 4.07
CA LEU A 1 32.25 -1.93 4.03
C LEU A 1 30.94 -2.29 3.33
N LYS A 2 30.97 -2.51 2.00
CA LYS A 2 29.84 -3.07 1.24
C LYS A 2 29.82 -4.60 1.50
N GLY A 3 29.11 -5.03 2.53
CA GLY A 3 28.79 -6.44 2.68
C GLY A 3 27.74 -6.83 1.63
N LYS A 4 28.08 -7.70 0.69
CA LYS A 4 27.10 -8.42 -0.12
C LYS A 4 26.29 -9.30 0.82
N LEU A 5 25.01 -8.95 1.02
CA LEU A 5 24.03 -9.88 1.57
C LEU A 5 23.85 -11.02 0.56
N GLU A 6 24.45 -12.18 0.86
CA GLU A 6 24.15 -13.41 0.14
C GLU A 6 22.69 -13.78 0.43
N THR A 7 21.81 -13.50 -0.52
CA THR A 7 20.46 -14.05 -0.50
C THR A 7 20.57 -15.55 -0.75
N LYS A 8 20.49 -16.36 0.31
CA LYS A 8 20.27 -17.80 0.18
C LYS A 8 18.96 -18.00 -0.58
N LYS A 9 19.06 -18.39 -1.85
CA LYS A 9 17.90 -18.88 -2.61
C LYS A 9 17.46 -20.18 -1.93
N PHE A 10 16.40 -20.12 -1.17
CA PHE A 10 15.69 -21.33 -0.73
C PHE A 10 15.08 -22.01 -1.96
N SER A 11 15.78 -22.99 -2.51
CA SER A 11 15.28 -23.88 -3.58
C SER A 11 14.52 -25.08 -2.99
N GLY A 12 13.64 -24.85 -2.04
CA GLY A 12 12.68 -25.85 -1.62
C GLY A 12 11.44 -25.76 -2.51
N ASN A 13 11.04 -26.85 -3.17
CA ASN A 13 9.74 -26.98 -3.79
C ASN A 13 8.66 -26.81 -2.70
N ILE A 14 8.23 -25.59 -2.45
CA ILE A 14 7.11 -25.31 -1.55
C ILE A 14 5.87 -25.89 -2.23
N LYS A 15 5.35 -26.99 -1.69
CA LYS A 15 4.13 -27.62 -2.17
C LYS A 15 2.98 -26.59 -1.99
N LEU A 16 2.43 -26.11 -3.08
CA LEU A 16 1.25 -25.26 -3.04
C LEU A 16 0.08 -26.04 -2.44
N SER A 17 -0.47 -25.53 -1.33
CA SER A 17 -1.62 -26.13 -0.64
C SER A 17 -2.57 -25.03 -0.16
N LEU A 18 -3.83 -25.36 0.02
CA LEU A 18 -4.80 -24.55 0.74
C LEU A 18 -4.82 -24.91 2.21
N LEU A 19 -5.08 -23.94 3.08
CA LEU A 19 -5.37 -24.20 4.49
C LEU A 19 -6.78 -24.83 4.60
N SER A 20 -7.04 -25.57 5.67
CA SER A 20 -8.35 -26.21 5.90
C SER A 20 -9.52 -25.22 5.97
N SER A 21 -9.23 -23.97 6.32
CA SER A 21 -10.19 -22.85 6.34
C SER A 21 -10.34 -22.13 5.01
N GLU A 22 -9.45 -22.37 4.04
CA GLU A 22 -9.46 -21.70 2.75
C GLU A 22 -10.33 -22.46 1.74
N SER A 23 -11.21 -21.76 1.08
CA SER A 23 -11.97 -22.27 -0.06
C SER A 23 -12.32 -21.15 -1.03
N ILE A 24 -12.49 -21.50 -2.29
CA ILE A 24 -12.92 -20.57 -3.33
C ILE A 24 -14.07 -21.19 -4.13
N THR A 25 -15.08 -20.40 -4.43
CA THR A 25 -16.25 -20.83 -5.20
C THR A 25 -16.31 -20.10 -6.54
N THR A 26 -17.02 -20.68 -7.49
CA THR A 26 -17.28 -19.99 -8.78
C THR A 26 -18.06 -18.71 -8.59
N GLU A 27 -18.99 -18.66 -7.64
CA GLU A 27 -19.73 -17.44 -7.28
C GLU A 27 -18.78 -16.31 -6.83
N HIS A 28 -17.79 -16.65 -5.98
CA HIS A 28 -16.78 -15.69 -5.56
C HIS A 28 -15.93 -15.20 -6.74
N LEU A 29 -15.53 -16.09 -7.65
CA LEU A 29 -14.78 -15.71 -8.85
C LEU A 29 -15.60 -14.86 -9.82
N GLU A 30 -16.89 -15.11 -9.97
CA GLU A 30 -17.78 -14.27 -10.78
C GLU A 30 -17.86 -12.85 -10.22
N LYS A 31 -17.91 -12.69 -8.91
CA LYS A 31 -17.82 -11.39 -8.26
C LYS A 31 -16.51 -10.68 -8.58
N LEU A 32 -15.37 -11.36 -8.41
CA LEU A 32 -14.05 -10.79 -8.74
C LEU A 32 -13.91 -10.44 -10.23
N LYS A 33 -14.49 -11.25 -11.12
CA LYS A 33 -14.57 -10.95 -12.55
C LYS A 33 -15.36 -9.67 -12.82
N SER A 34 -16.54 -9.55 -12.22
CA SER A 34 -17.36 -8.33 -12.33
C SER A 34 -16.63 -7.09 -11.84
N ASP A 35 -15.82 -7.21 -10.78
CA ASP A 35 -14.98 -6.12 -10.32
C ASP A 35 -13.95 -5.70 -11.40
N LEU A 36 -13.27 -6.67 -12.03
CA LEU A 36 -12.29 -6.39 -13.10
C LEU A 36 -12.96 -5.81 -14.35
N GLU A 37 -14.14 -6.28 -14.73
CA GLU A 37 -14.92 -5.72 -15.84
C GLU A 37 -15.30 -4.26 -15.59
N ARG A 38 -15.72 -3.93 -14.37
CA ARG A 38 -15.98 -2.55 -13.94
C ARG A 38 -14.70 -1.70 -13.99
N LEU A 39 -13.56 -2.23 -13.53
CA LEU A 39 -12.28 -1.56 -13.62
C LEU A 39 -11.85 -1.32 -15.07
N LEU A 40 -12.07 -2.28 -15.97
CA LEU A 40 -11.77 -2.12 -17.38
C LEU A 40 -12.55 -0.93 -17.99
N VAL A 41 -13.86 -0.84 -17.71
CA VAL A 41 -14.69 0.29 -18.15
C VAL A 41 -14.19 1.61 -17.56
N TYR A 42 -13.87 1.62 -16.26
CA TYR A 42 -13.35 2.81 -15.58
C TYR A 42 -12.06 3.33 -16.22
N TRP A 43 -11.08 2.42 -16.45
CA TRP A 43 -9.77 2.79 -16.97
C TRP A 43 -9.73 3.07 -18.47
N ASN A 44 -10.66 2.55 -19.25
CA ASN A 44 -10.77 2.88 -20.68
C ASN A 44 -11.05 4.38 -20.94
N ASN A 45 -11.61 5.07 -19.95
CA ASN A 45 -11.91 6.50 -19.99
C ASN A 45 -10.84 7.38 -19.31
N LYS A 46 -9.65 6.84 -18.99
CA LYS A 46 -8.58 7.55 -18.30
C LYS A 46 -7.29 7.49 -19.10
N ASP A 47 -6.82 8.66 -19.58
CA ASP A 47 -5.66 8.79 -20.48
C ASP A 47 -4.48 9.55 -19.86
N ILE A 48 -4.56 9.91 -18.56
CA ILE A 48 -3.51 10.66 -17.87
C ILE A 48 -2.26 9.81 -17.68
N ILE A 49 -2.45 8.50 -17.42
CA ILE A 49 -1.38 7.52 -17.19
C ILE A 49 -1.50 6.32 -18.12
N ASP A 50 -0.37 5.70 -18.50
CA ASP A 50 -0.33 4.56 -19.45
C ASP A 50 -0.62 3.20 -18.81
N GLY A 51 -0.92 3.16 -17.52
CA GLY A 51 -1.27 1.95 -16.77
C GLY A 51 -2.58 2.09 -16.02
N THR A 52 -2.82 1.16 -15.13
CA THR A 52 -3.99 1.14 -14.28
C THR A 52 -3.62 0.82 -12.84
N PHE A 53 -4.24 1.48 -11.89
CA PHE A 53 -4.16 1.08 -10.49
C PHE A 53 -5.28 0.09 -10.16
N ILE A 54 -4.89 -1.04 -9.59
CA ILE A 54 -5.82 -2.04 -9.06
C ILE A 54 -5.54 -2.17 -7.56
N SER A 55 -6.52 -1.82 -6.75
CA SER A 55 -6.46 -2.03 -5.31
C SER A 55 -7.13 -3.34 -4.95
N VAL A 56 -6.35 -4.24 -4.38
CA VAL A 56 -6.77 -5.57 -3.94
C VAL A 56 -7.13 -5.50 -2.47
N TYR A 57 -8.38 -5.75 -2.15
CA TYR A 57 -8.91 -5.80 -0.80
C TYR A 57 -8.88 -7.24 -0.31
N TYR A 58 -8.13 -7.50 0.73
CA TYR A 58 -7.99 -8.85 1.31
C TYR A 58 -8.97 -9.08 2.47
N SER A 59 -9.29 -10.33 2.71
CA SER A 59 -10.18 -10.75 3.81
C SER A 59 -9.55 -10.54 5.19
N ARG A 60 -8.22 -10.48 5.25
CA ARG A 60 -7.41 -10.36 6.48
C ARG A 60 -6.09 -9.66 6.22
N THR A 61 -5.29 -9.51 7.26
CA THR A 61 -3.87 -9.18 7.14
C THR A 61 -3.13 -10.36 6.52
N ILE A 62 -2.41 -10.14 5.43
CA ILE A 62 -1.67 -11.19 4.72
C ILE A 62 -0.15 -10.96 4.80
N SER A 63 0.62 -12.05 4.79
CA SER A 63 2.07 -11.98 4.67
C SER A 63 2.49 -11.56 3.25
N LYS A 64 3.73 -11.08 3.09
CA LYS A 64 4.27 -10.71 1.77
C LYS A 64 4.20 -11.89 0.79
N SER A 65 4.45 -13.11 1.24
CA SER A 65 4.40 -14.33 0.43
C SER A 65 3.00 -14.79 0.03
N SER A 66 1.94 -14.25 0.67
CA SER A 66 0.54 -14.56 0.39
C SER A 66 -0.16 -13.50 -0.46
N ARG A 67 0.58 -12.47 -0.90
CA ARG A 67 0.05 -11.47 -1.84
C ARG A 67 -0.12 -12.08 -3.22
N ILE A 68 -1.00 -11.50 -4.02
CA ILE A 68 -1.11 -11.85 -5.43
C ILE A 68 0.29 -11.82 -6.06
N SER A 69 0.69 -12.93 -6.66
CA SER A 69 2.02 -13.10 -7.22
C SER A 69 1.99 -13.37 -8.73
N ARG A 70 1.35 -14.46 -9.14
CA ARG A 70 1.33 -14.88 -10.54
C ARG A 70 0.08 -14.44 -11.29
N PHE A 71 -0.98 -14.18 -10.57
CA PHE A 71 -2.23 -13.75 -11.20
C PHE A 71 -2.08 -12.42 -11.94
N PHE A 72 -1.30 -11.46 -11.39
CA PHE A 72 -1.00 -10.18 -12.06
C PHE A 72 0.23 -10.21 -12.96
N SER A 73 1.14 -11.17 -12.80
CA SER A 73 2.38 -11.16 -13.58
C SER A 73 2.21 -11.70 -14.99
N LYS A 74 2.96 -11.17 -15.95
CA LYS A 74 3.31 -11.86 -17.19
C LYS A 74 4.37 -12.92 -16.86
N SER A 75 4.56 -13.90 -17.77
CA SER A 75 5.59 -14.91 -17.56
C SER A 75 6.95 -14.26 -17.33
N ASN A 76 7.62 -14.55 -16.22
CA ASN A 76 8.95 -14.09 -15.80
C ASN A 76 9.02 -12.74 -15.06
N GLU A 77 7.92 -12.02 -14.85
CA GLU A 77 7.90 -10.80 -14.03
C GLU A 77 7.53 -11.12 -12.59
N ASP A 78 8.11 -10.41 -11.62
CA ASP A 78 7.70 -10.47 -10.21
C ASP A 78 6.57 -9.47 -9.98
N SER A 79 5.41 -9.92 -9.51
CA SER A 79 4.28 -9.04 -9.21
C SER A 79 4.56 -8.05 -8.07
N ASN A 80 5.59 -8.30 -7.26
CA ASN A 80 6.03 -7.34 -6.24
C ASN A 80 6.51 -6.03 -6.87
N ASP A 81 7.01 -6.07 -8.12
CA ASP A 81 7.44 -4.88 -8.86
C ASP A 81 6.25 -3.98 -9.22
N TYR A 82 5.03 -4.51 -9.19
CA TYR A 82 3.81 -3.74 -9.45
C TYR A 82 3.21 -3.10 -8.20
N VAL A 83 3.65 -3.46 -7.00
CA VAL A 83 3.11 -2.90 -5.74
C VAL A 83 3.49 -1.42 -5.62
N ARG A 84 2.50 -0.56 -5.38
CA ARG A 84 2.65 0.89 -5.22
C ARG A 84 2.19 1.41 -3.87
N GLY A 85 1.38 0.66 -3.15
CA GLY A 85 0.93 1.04 -1.83
C GLY A 85 0.40 -0.14 -1.04
N VAL A 86 0.60 -0.10 0.27
CA VAL A 86 0.08 -1.08 1.22
C VAL A 86 -0.51 -0.33 2.39
N ARG A 87 -1.76 -0.61 2.73
CA ARG A 87 -2.48 0.03 3.84
C ARG A 87 -3.45 -0.92 4.50
N PHE A 88 -3.99 -0.53 5.62
CA PHE A 88 -5.12 -1.20 6.24
C PHE A 88 -6.44 -0.56 5.79
N ASN A 89 -7.50 -1.37 5.72
CA ASN A 89 -8.84 -0.89 5.43
C ASN A 89 -9.32 0.08 6.53
N ASN A 90 -9.13 -0.34 7.77
CA ASN A 90 -9.29 0.51 8.96
C ASN A 90 -8.38 -0.01 10.09
N ILE A 91 -8.28 0.77 11.16
CA ILE A 91 -7.42 0.45 12.30
C ILE A 91 -7.94 -0.78 13.08
N GLU A 92 -9.24 -0.98 13.13
CA GLU A 92 -9.88 -2.06 13.90
C GLU A 92 -9.78 -3.40 13.19
N GLU A 93 -10.19 -3.46 11.91
CA GLU A 93 -10.21 -4.72 11.15
C GLU A 93 -8.84 -5.17 10.67
N LYS A 94 -7.90 -4.23 10.48
CA LYS A 94 -6.53 -4.49 9.98
C LYS A 94 -6.47 -5.38 8.73
N LYS A 95 -7.46 -5.29 7.86
CA LYS A 95 -7.46 -5.97 6.57
C LYS A 95 -6.60 -5.21 5.58
N HIS A 96 -5.73 -5.91 4.86
CA HIS A 96 -4.86 -5.26 3.89
C HIS A 96 -5.62 -4.78 2.65
N ILE A 97 -5.23 -3.59 2.19
CA ILE A 97 -5.48 -3.11 0.84
C ILE A 97 -4.11 -2.92 0.19
N ILE A 98 -3.87 -3.58 -0.93
CA ILE A 98 -2.62 -3.46 -1.67
C ILE A 98 -2.93 -2.91 -3.05
N THR A 99 -2.33 -1.77 -3.38
CA THR A 99 -2.50 -1.13 -4.69
C THR A 99 -1.35 -1.54 -5.61
N TYR A 100 -1.70 -2.05 -6.78
CA TYR A 100 -0.79 -2.46 -7.84
C TYR A 100 -0.94 -1.51 -9.02
N PHE A 101 0.17 -1.18 -9.69
CA PHE A 101 0.15 -0.49 -10.96
C PHE A 101 0.50 -1.49 -12.06
N VAL A 102 -0.41 -1.71 -12.99
CA VAL A 102 -0.26 -2.71 -14.05
C VAL A 102 -0.55 -2.11 -15.43
N PRO A 103 0.04 -2.66 -16.50
CA PRO A 103 -0.28 -2.22 -17.86
C PRO A 103 -1.77 -2.38 -18.19
N LYS A 104 -2.39 -1.40 -18.85
CA LYS A 104 -3.82 -1.46 -19.25
C LYS A 104 -4.23 -2.77 -19.92
N PRO A 105 -3.46 -3.33 -20.89
CA PRO A 105 -3.84 -4.58 -21.56
C PRO A 105 -3.98 -5.77 -20.61
N LEU A 106 -3.31 -5.74 -19.44
CA LEU A 106 -3.37 -6.84 -18.47
C LEU A 106 -4.78 -7.05 -17.91
N LEU A 107 -5.61 -6.00 -17.81
CA LEU A 107 -7.01 -6.14 -17.32
C LEU A 107 -7.82 -7.16 -18.12
N ASN A 108 -7.72 -7.14 -19.45
CA ASN A 108 -8.39 -8.13 -20.28
C ASN A 108 -7.85 -9.55 -20.03
N ASP A 109 -6.53 -9.69 -19.89
CA ASP A 109 -5.92 -10.98 -19.58
C ASP A 109 -6.37 -11.52 -18.22
N LEU A 110 -6.56 -10.65 -17.21
CA LEU A 110 -7.06 -11.04 -15.89
C LEU A 110 -8.49 -11.57 -15.95
N ILE A 111 -9.37 -10.92 -16.73
CA ILE A 111 -10.75 -11.37 -16.95
C ILE A 111 -10.74 -12.75 -17.63
N ILE A 112 -9.90 -12.93 -18.64
CA ILE A 112 -9.74 -14.24 -19.32
C ILE A 112 -9.25 -15.30 -18.32
N ARG A 113 -8.27 -14.98 -17.49
CA ARG A 113 -7.76 -15.91 -16.44
C ARG A 113 -8.85 -16.35 -15.48
N ILE A 114 -9.67 -15.41 -14.99
CA ILE A 114 -10.79 -15.76 -14.09
C ILE A 114 -11.82 -16.62 -14.79
N ASN A 115 -12.20 -16.32 -16.04
CA ASN A 115 -13.11 -17.17 -16.80
C ASN A 115 -12.61 -18.61 -16.93
N VAL A 116 -11.33 -18.77 -17.22
CA VAL A 116 -10.70 -20.12 -17.25
C VAL A 116 -10.82 -20.83 -15.90
N LEU A 117 -10.59 -20.11 -14.78
CA LEU A 117 -10.72 -20.71 -13.44
C LEU A 117 -12.17 -21.15 -13.17
N ILE A 118 -13.16 -20.30 -13.51
CA ILE A 118 -14.59 -20.59 -13.35
C ILE A 118 -14.97 -21.84 -14.13
N ASP A 119 -14.58 -21.93 -15.40
CA ASP A 119 -14.87 -23.08 -16.25
C ASP A 119 -14.25 -24.38 -15.71
N VAL A 120 -13.00 -24.32 -15.24
CA VAL A 120 -12.31 -25.47 -14.66
C VAL A 120 -13.01 -25.90 -13.37
N ILE A 121 -13.36 -24.97 -12.49
CA ILE A 121 -13.97 -25.26 -11.20
C ILE A 121 -15.37 -25.84 -11.38
N ASN A 122 -16.16 -25.33 -12.29
CA ASN A 122 -17.47 -25.87 -12.61
C ASN A 122 -17.38 -27.28 -13.21
N THR A 123 -16.39 -27.51 -14.11
CA THR A 123 -16.26 -28.78 -14.81
C THR A 123 -15.75 -29.92 -13.91
N TYR A 124 -14.80 -29.64 -13.01
CA TYR A 124 -14.07 -30.71 -12.31
C TYR A 124 -14.22 -30.67 -10.78
N PHE A 125 -14.80 -29.60 -10.21
CA PHE A 125 -14.87 -29.39 -8.76
C PHE A 125 -16.28 -29.10 -8.26
N ASN A 126 -17.28 -29.23 -9.11
CA ASN A 126 -18.68 -28.93 -8.75
C ASN A 126 -18.85 -27.53 -8.11
N GLY A 127 -18.21 -26.52 -8.69
CA GLY A 127 -18.35 -25.12 -8.28
C GLY A 127 -17.51 -24.69 -7.07
N LYS A 128 -16.72 -25.60 -6.43
CA LYS A 128 -15.94 -25.26 -5.23
C LYS A 128 -14.62 -25.99 -5.15
N ILE A 129 -13.57 -25.25 -4.80
CA ILE A 129 -12.26 -25.80 -4.41
C ILE A 129 -11.99 -25.50 -2.95
N ASP A 130 -11.48 -26.49 -2.22
CA ASP A 130 -10.97 -26.39 -0.85
C ASP A 130 -9.75 -27.29 -0.65
N ALA A 131 -9.24 -27.38 0.58
CA ALA A 131 -8.05 -28.15 0.89
C ALA A 131 -8.17 -29.66 0.55
N SER A 132 -9.40 -30.20 0.56
CA SER A 132 -9.64 -31.64 0.33
C SER A 132 -9.53 -32.04 -1.15
N ASN A 133 -9.88 -31.12 -2.06
CA ASN A 133 -9.92 -31.41 -3.50
C ASN A 133 -8.88 -30.66 -4.34
N PHE A 134 -8.09 -29.75 -3.74
CA PHE A 134 -7.13 -28.88 -4.42
C PHE A 134 -6.06 -29.62 -5.25
N ASP A 135 -5.73 -30.86 -4.88
CA ASP A 135 -4.68 -31.66 -5.54
C ASP A 135 -5.23 -32.63 -6.62
N ILE A 136 -6.55 -32.75 -6.75
CA ILE A 136 -7.20 -33.77 -7.59
C ILE A 136 -6.94 -33.56 -9.08
N ILE A 137 -6.92 -32.30 -9.55
CA ILE A 137 -6.77 -32.01 -10.99
C ILE A 137 -5.36 -32.32 -11.50
N ASP A 138 -5.28 -32.80 -12.72
CA ASP A 138 -4.03 -33.03 -13.42
C ASP A 138 -3.87 -32.17 -14.70
N ASP A 139 -2.65 -32.13 -15.25
CA ASP A 139 -2.34 -31.33 -16.44
C ASP A 139 -3.13 -31.78 -17.69
N LYS A 140 -3.56 -33.05 -17.77
CA LYS A 140 -4.33 -33.58 -18.90
C LYS A 140 -5.69 -32.85 -19.00
N HIS A 141 -6.37 -32.64 -17.88
CA HIS A 141 -7.65 -31.93 -17.83
C HIS A 141 -7.48 -30.43 -18.13
N LEU A 142 -6.34 -29.83 -17.79
CA LEU A 142 -6.08 -28.41 -17.94
C LEU A 142 -5.57 -28.00 -19.33
N ARG A 143 -5.07 -28.97 -20.15
CA ARG A 143 -4.52 -28.67 -21.50
C ARG A 143 -5.51 -27.96 -22.40
N LYS A 144 -6.79 -28.34 -22.37
CA LYS A 144 -7.84 -27.68 -23.19
C LYS A 144 -8.06 -26.20 -22.85
N TYR A 145 -7.66 -25.78 -21.65
CA TYR A 145 -7.73 -24.41 -21.19
C TYR A 145 -6.41 -23.64 -21.34
N ASN A 146 -5.40 -24.28 -21.91
CA ASN A 146 -4.06 -23.71 -22.09
C ASN A 146 -3.42 -23.21 -20.77
N ILE A 147 -3.65 -23.93 -19.68
CA ILE A 147 -3.10 -23.65 -18.36
C ILE A 147 -2.44 -24.89 -17.76
N SER A 148 -1.28 -24.73 -17.11
CA SER A 148 -0.65 -25.84 -16.36
C SER A 148 -1.24 -25.98 -14.97
N LYS A 149 -1.11 -27.19 -14.36
CA LYS A 149 -1.53 -27.45 -12.98
C LYS A 149 -0.92 -26.47 -11.98
N THR A 150 0.39 -26.22 -12.10
CA THR A 150 1.09 -25.28 -11.23
C THR A 150 0.49 -23.86 -11.35
N LYS A 151 0.27 -23.39 -12.56
CA LYS A 151 -0.29 -22.07 -12.81
C LYS A 151 -1.74 -21.94 -12.29
N PHE A 152 -2.57 -22.97 -12.53
CA PHE A 152 -3.91 -23.04 -12.00
C PHE A 152 -3.93 -22.94 -10.47
N LYS A 153 -3.15 -23.81 -9.80
CA LYS A 153 -3.04 -23.81 -8.33
C LYS A 153 -2.54 -22.50 -7.76
N THR A 154 -1.58 -21.86 -8.42
CA THR A 154 -1.07 -20.56 -8.01
C THR A 154 -2.14 -19.48 -8.13
N TYR A 155 -2.92 -19.47 -9.21
CA TYR A 155 -4.00 -18.49 -9.36
C TYR A 155 -5.09 -18.66 -8.30
N ILE A 156 -5.47 -19.91 -7.98
CA ILE A 156 -6.41 -20.17 -6.88
C ILE A 156 -5.84 -19.63 -5.55
N LYS A 157 -4.55 -19.93 -5.28
CA LYS A 157 -3.91 -19.46 -4.04
C LYS A 157 -3.81 -17.93 -3.96
N ASP A 158 -3.55 -17.25 -5.09
CA ASP A 158 -3.50 -15.80 -5.18
C ASP A 158 -4.87 -15.16 -4.90
N LEU A 159 -5.97 -15.82 -5.26
CA LEU A 159 -7.32 -15.25 -5.22
C LEU A 159 -8.13 -15.64 -3.97
N VAL A 160 -7.77 -16.71 -3.27
CA VAL A 160 -8.56 -17.27 -2.16
C VAL A 160 -8.83 -16.28 -1.02
N GLU A 161 -7.93 -15.35 -0.78
CA GLU A 161 -8.02 -14.32 0.27
C GLU A 161 -8.45 -12.94 -0.27
N VAL A 162 -8.76 -12.83 -1.54
CA VAL A 162 -9.16 -11.58 -2.17
C VAL A 162 -10.67 -11.38 -2.02
N ASN A 163 -11.09 -10.29 -1.40
CA ASN A 163 -12.51 -9.94 -1.25
C ASN A 163 -13.06 -9.19 -2.48
N LYS A 164 -12.28 -8.27 -3.02
CA LYS A 164 -12.66 -7.47 -4.22
C LYS A 164 -11.46 -6.83 -4.86
N PHE A 165 -11.62 -6.46 -6.12
CA PHE A 165 -10.78 -5.52 -6.85
C PHE A 165 -11.50 -4.18 -6.98
N ASP A 166 -10.79 -3.07 -6.74
CA ASP A 166 -11.36 -1.74 -6.87
C ASP A 166 -10.28 -0.71 -7.22
N VAL A 167 -10.67 0.56 -7.36
CA VAL A 167 -9.76 1.71 -7.35
C VAL A 167 -9.75 2.27 -5.93
N PHE A 168 -8.57 2.45 -5.34
CA PHE A 168 -8.48 3.18 -4.08
C PHE A 168 -8.64 4.68 -4.37
N ILE A 169 -9.55 5.30 -3.65
CA ILE A 169 -9.79 6.75 -3.69
C ILE A 169 -9.50 7.31 -2.30
N ASN A 170 -8.57 8.26 -2.24
CA ASN A 170 -8.31 9.01 -1.01
C ASN A 170 -9.43 10.03 -0.79
N ASN A 171 -10.14 9.90 0.33
CA ASN A 171 -11.27 10.76 0.70
C ASN A 171 -10.97 11.70 1.87
N ASP A 172 -9.69 11.86 2.25
CA ASP A 172 -9.31 12.75 3.35
C ASP A 172 -9.77 14.19 3.05
N GLN A 173 -10.45 14.81 4.01
CA GLN A 173 -10.91 16.19 3.89
C GLN A 173 -9.75 17.11 4.28
N ILE A 174 -9.19 17.83 3.32
CA ILE A 174 -8.11 18.80 3.53
C ILE A 174 -8.52 20.11 2.87
N GLU A 175 -8.56 21.18 3.64
CA GLU A 175 -9.03 22.51 3.22
C GLU A 175 -7.91 23.53 3.03
N ASN A 176 -6.67 23.18 3.36
CA ASN A 176 -5.50 24.06 3.29
C ASN A 176 -4.43 23.48 2.38
N ASN A 177 -3.29 24.17 2.30
CA ASN A 177 -2.11 23.64 1.65
C ASN A 177 -1.77 22.25 2.21
N ALA A 178 -1.33 21.35 1.34
CA ALA A 178 -1.15 19.97 1.67
C ALA A 178 0.15 19.39 1.10
N TYR A 179 0.71 18.43 1.82
CA TYR A 179 1.66 17.48 1.27
C TYR A 179 0.88 16.37 0.59
N ILE A 180 1.11 16.18 -0.70
CA ILE A 180 0.39 15.21 -1.52
C ILE A 180 1.40 14.21 -2.06
N THR A 181 1.30 12.96 -1.63
CA THR A 181 2.06 11.84 -2.20
C THR A 181 1.19 11.11 -3.21
N LEU A 182 1.66 11.02 -4.45
CA LEU A 182 1.01 10.30 -5.53
C LEU A 182 1.51 8.85 -5.59
N PHE A 183 0.72 7.96 -6.16
CA PHE A 183 1.20 6.62 -6.46
C PHE A 183 2.24 6.67 -7.59
N ASN A 184 3.37 6.03 -7.38
CA ASN A 184 4.40 5.89 -8.41
C ASN A 184 3.89 5.04 -9.59
N THR A 185 4.12 5.51 -10.82
CA THR A 185 3.65 4.85 -12.05
C THR A 185 4.75 4.06 -12.77
N ASP A 186 5.98 3.98 -12.24
CA ASP A 186 7.17 3.39 -12.91
C ASP A 186 7.49 3.98 -14.29
N GLN A 187 6.77 4.97 -14.69
CA GLN A 187 7.00 5.59 -15.98
C GLN A 187 8.17 6.56 -15.86
N LYS A 188 8.93 6.69 -16.94
CA LYS A 188 9.92 7.75 -17.11
C LYS A 188 9.28 9.16 -17.12
N GLU A 189 7.98 9.23 -16.90
CA GLU A 189 7.27 10.47 -16.71
C GLU A 189 7.40 10.88 -15.25
N ASN A 190 8.13 11.95 -15.01
CA ASN A 190 8.18 12.58 -13.71
C ASN A 190 6.80 13.18 -13.36
N ILE A 191 6.58 13.41 -12.08
CA ILE A 191 5.35 13.97 -11.53
C ILE A 191 4.88 15.25 -12.27
N SER A 192 5.83 16.10 -12.69
CA SER A 192 5.53 17.35 -13.43
C SER A 192 4.80 17.09 -14.74
N LYS A 193 5.18 16.06 -15.50
CA LYS A 193 4.49 15.73 -16.76
C LYS A 193 3.05 15.28 -16.53
N ILE A 194 2.81 14.53 -15.45
CA ILE A 194 1.47 14.09 -15.06
C ILE A 194 0.62 15.29 -14.65
N LEU A 195 1.17 16.18 -13.82
CA LEU A 195 0.48 17.38 -13.38
C LEU A 195 0.21 18.36 -14.54
N ASN A 196 1.14 18.49 -15.47
CA ASN A 196 0.92 19.29 -16.69
C ASN A 196 -0.21 18.72 -17.58
N LYS A 197 -0.38 17.40 -17.67
CA LYS A 197 -1.54 16.78 -18.35
C LYS A 197 -2.87 17.15 -17.67
N LEU A 198 -2.84 17.42 -16.37
CA LEU A 198 -3.97 17.94 -15.60
C LEU A 198 -4.11 19.46 -15.73
N GLY A 199 -3.24 20.15 -16.49
CA GLY A 199 -3.22 21.61 -16.60
C GLY A 199 -2.84 22.30 -15.31
N ILE A 200 -1.98 21.67 -14.49
CA ILE A 200 -1.39 22.24 -13.26
C ILE A 200 0.01 22.72 -13.63
N ASP A 201 0.24 24.01 -13.47
CA ASP A 201 1.52 24.64 -13.82
C ASP A 201 2.58 24.37 -12.75
N ASN A 202 3.86 24.34 -13.16
CA ASN A 202 4.98 24.10 -12.24
C ASN A 202 5.16 25.18 -11.17
N THR A 203 4.47 26.31 -11.28
CA THR A 203 4.45 27.39 -10.30
C THR A 203 3.44 27.17 -9.17
N ASP A 204 2.53 26.22 -9.32
CA ASP A 204 1.42 26.00 -8.40
C ASP A 204 1.75 24.97 -7.30
N TYR A 205 2.91 24.33 -7.40
CA TYR A 205 3.35 23.33 -6.45
C TYR A 205 4.88 23.29 -6.33
N GLU A 206 5.37 22.72 -5.24
CA GLU A 206 6.78 22.42 -4.99
C GLU A 206 6.98 20.90 -4.96
N ILE A 207 7.99 20.38 -5.68
CA ILE A 207 8.36 18.97 -5.63
C ILE A 207 9.31 18.80 -4.45
N LEU A 208 8.94 17.93 -3.50
CA LEU A 208 9.76 17.60 -2.34
C LEU A 208 10.57 16.32 -2.56
N GLU A 209 9.92 15.31 -3.15
CA GLU A 209 10.49 14.01 -3.49
C GLU A 209 9.92 13.54 -4.83
N ASP A 210 10.38 12.40 -5.33
CA ASP A 210 10.01 11.86 -6.66
C ASP A 210 8.49 11.76 -6.91
N ASP A 211 7.71 11.52 -5.86
CA ASP A 211 6.26 11.33 -5.93
C ASP A 211 5.47 12.20 -4.92
N THR A 212 6.16 13.12 -4.22
CA THR A 212 5.55 13.99 -3.20
C THR A 212 5.69 15.46 -3.56
N ILE A 213 4.57 16.18 -3.52
CA ILE A 213 4.49 17.62 -3.75
C ILE A 213 3.90 18.34 -2.55
N TYR A 214 4.31 19.58 -2.36
CA TYR A 214 3.61 20.57 -1.55
C TYR A 214 2.81 21.50 -2.46
N ALA A 215 1.52 21.63 -2.21
CA ALA A 215 0.63 22.35 -3.09
C ALA A 215 -0.56 22.98 -2.34
N THR A 216 -1.21 23.94 -3.00
CA THR A 216 -2.41 24.57 -2.49
C THR A 216 -3.61 23.60 -2.50
N ASP A 217 -4.66 23.94 -1.75
CA ASP A 217 -5.92 23.19 -1.75
C ASP A 217 -6.60 23.20 -3.13
N GLU A 218 -6.36 24.23 -3.94
CA GLU A 218 -6.87 24.31 -5.32
C GLU A 218 -6.24 23.21 -6.21
N VAL A 219 -4.92 23.03 -6.12
CA VAL A 219 -4.19 21.95 -6.82
C VAL A 219 -4.70 20.59 -6.34
N LEU A 220 -4.85 20.40 -5.03
CA LEU A 220 -5.38 19.15 -4.47
C LEU A 220 -6.80 18.87 -4.98
N ARG A 221 -7.67 19.89 -5.00
CA ARG A 221 -9.04 19.76 -5.54
C ARG A 221 -9.03 19.39 -7.01
N LYS A 222 -8.12 19.95 -7.81
CA LYS A 222 -8.00 19.64 -9.24
C LYS A 222 -7.57 18.18 -9.44
N ILE A 223 -6.55 17.72 -8.72
CA ILE A 223 -6.12 16.31 -8.77
C ILE A 223 -7.27 15.39 -8.33
N ARG A 224 -8.01 15.73 -7.28
CA ARG A 224 -9.17 14.94 -6.82
C ARG A 224 -10.26 14.82 -7.85
N ASN A 225 -10.57 15.89 -8.55
CA ASN A 225 -11.64 15.90 -9.54
C ASN A 225 -11.30 15.09 -10.79
N GLU A 226 -10.06 15.13 -11.25
CA GLU A 226 -9.64 14.58 -12.52
C GLU A 226 -8.86 13.25 -12.39
N ALA A 227 -8.09 13.09 -11.31
CA ALA A 227 -7.15 11.99 -11.11
C ALA A 227 -7.05 11.53 -9.65
N ASN A 228 -8.16 11.47 -8.92
CA ASN A 228 -8.22 11.07 -7.51
C ASN A 228 -7.59 9.69 -7.23
N TYR A 229 -7.60 8.80 -8.21
CA TYR A 229 -6.96 7.48 -8.16
C TYR A 229 -5.43 7.54 -8.06
N MET A 230 -4.82 8.70 -8.28
CA MET A 230 -3.37 8.91 -8.15
C MET A 230 -2.96 9.27 -6.73
N ILE A 231 -3.86 9.76 -5.89
CA ILE A 231 -3.51 10.20 -4.55
C ILE A 231 -3.31 8.99 -3.64
N ASN A 232 -2.06 8.75 -3.26
CA ASN A 232 -1.72 7.75 -2.26
C ASN A 232 -2.03 8.27 -0.86
N MET A 233 -1.54 9.46 -0.53
CA MET A 233 -1.73 10.13 0.75
C MET A 233 -1.81 11.64 0.54
N ALA A 234 -2.61 12.31 1.35
CA ALA A 234 -2.58 13.75 1.46
C ALA A 234 -2.69 14.15 2.94
N THR A 235 -1.83 15.04 3.38
CA THR A 235 -1.81 15.53 4.76
C THR A 235 -1.74 17.05 4.76
N VAL A 236 -2.35 17.68 5.77
CA VAL A 236 -2.28 19.11 5.96
C VAL A 236 -0.86 19.57 6.28
N ASP A 237 -0.54 20.79 5.93
CA ASP A 237 0.68 21.43 6.41
C ASP A 237 0.51 21.84 7.88
N PHE A 238 1.06 21.04 8.77
CA PHE A 238 1.01 21.31 10.21
C PHE A 238 1.84 22.55 10.64
N ALA A 239 2.76 23.02 9.79
CA ALA A 239 3.55 24.21 10.11
C ALA A 239 2.70 25.47 10.21
N ASN A 240 1.53 25.49 9.55
CA ASN A 240 0.55 26.58 9.64
C ASN A 240 -0.52 26.37 10.73
N TYR A 241 -0.59 25.21 11.34
CA TYR A 241 -1.33 25.04 12.57
C TYR A 241 -0.52 25.72 13.68
N TYR A 242 -0.79 26.97 13.91
CA TYR A 242 -0.45 27.55 15.20
C TYR A 242 -1.08 26.64 16.24
N LEU A 243 -0.24 25.91 16.96
CA LEU A 243 -0.66 25.38 18.23
C LEU A 243 -1.13 26.63 19.00
N GLU A 244 -2.44 26.85 19.11
CA GLU A 244 -3.04 27.84 20.01
C GLU A 244 -2.73 27.47 21.49
N THR A 245 -1.60 26.82 21.73
CA THR A 245 -1.16 26.34 23.03
C THR A 245 -0.46 27.40 23.84
N GLU A 246 -0.24 28.61 23.29
CA GLU A 246 0.41 29.63 24.14
C GLU A 246 -0.50 30.29 25.17
N ASN A 247 -1.83 30.11 25.15
CA ASN A 247 -2.67 30.87 26.09
C ASN A 247 -3.88 30.18 26.73
N LYS A 248 -4.02 28.87 26.61
CA LYS A 248 -5.01 28.11 27.40
C LYS A 248 -4.42 26.84 27.97
N ILE A 249 -3.44 26.97 28.86
CA ILE A 249 -3.26 25.95 29.88
C ILE A 249 -4.58 25.98 30.67
N ASP A 250 -5.44 24.98 30.44
CA ASP A 250 -6.60 24.75 31.27
C ASP A 250 -6.09 24.69 32.72
N PRO A 251 -6.49 25.62 33.62
CA PRO A 251 -6.04 25.61 35.00
C PRO A 251 -6.44 24.32 35.74
N ALA A 252 -7.27 23.47 35.13
CA ALA A 252 -7.57 22.13 35.60
C ALA A 252 -6.53 21.06 35.16
N PHE A 253 -5.58 21.39 34.27
CA PHE A 253 -4.47 20.52 33.96
C PHE A 253 -3.51 20.47 35.17
N LYS A 254 -3.83 19.61 36.11
CA LYS A 254 -2.89 19.24 37.15
C LYS A 254 -1.72 18.56 36.43
N PHE A 255 -0.54 19.19 36.41
CA PHE A 255 0.68 18.49 36.07
C PHE A 255 0.78 17.29 37.01
N TYR A 256 0.45 16.11 36.50
CA TYR A 256 0.78 14.89 37.22
C TYR A 256 2.28 14.83 37.28
N GLU A 257 2.87 14.93 38.50
CA GLU A 257 4.26 14.62 38.67
C GLU A 257 4.46 13.19 38.20
N MET A 258 5.19 13.01 37.10
CA MET A 258 5.51 11.68 36.63
C MET A 258 6.34 10.97 37.72
N PRO A 259 5.98 9.73 38.09
CA PRO A 259 6.79 8.97 39.03
C PRO A 259 8.19 8.79 38.47
N LYS A 260 9.21 8.70 39.35
CA LYS A 260 10.57 8.41 38.91
C LYS A 260 10.64 6.97 38.37
N PRO A 261 11.43 6.75 37.29
CA PRO A 261 11.64 5.41 36.77
C PRO A 261 12.26 4.49 37.80
N SER A 262 11.87 3.23 37.86
CA SER A 262 12.39 2.24 38.81
C SER A 262 12.96 1.01 38.09
N ASN A 263 12.13 0.05 37.72
CA ASN A 263 12.54 -1.21 37.09
C ASN A 263 11.90 -1.43 35.73
N GLU A 264 11.45 -0.37 35.06
CA GLU A 264 10.85 -0.43 33.75
C GLU A 264 11.88 -0.86 32.68
N PRO A 265 11.49 -1.60 31.65
CA PRO A 265 12.38 -1.97 30.56
C PRO A 265 12.85 -0.71 29.81
N THR A 266 14.16 -0.67 29.51
CA THR A 266 14.76 0.43 28.74
C THR A 266 14.53 0.21 27.23
N ILE A 267 14.05 1.24 26.54
CA ILE A 267 13.90 1.28 25.09
C ILE A 267 14.94 2.25 24.54
N GLY A 268 15.76 1.80 23.59
CA GLY A 268 16.71 2.67 22.88
C GLY A 268 16.02 3.35 21.71
N VAL A 269 16.09 4.67 21.64
CA VAL A 269 15.64 5.49 20.52
C VAL A 269 16.86 6.19 19.92
N ILE A 270 17.01 6.18 18.60
CA ILE A 270 18.03 6.93 17.87
C ILE A 270 17.28 7.98 17.05
N ASP A 271 17.45 9.22 17.43
CA ASP A 271 16.75 10.34 16.80
C ASP A 271 17.65 11.58 16.77
N THR A 272 17.07 12.73 16.43
CA THR A 272 17.72 14.05 16.49
C THR A 272 18.02 14.47 17.93
N LEU A 273 18.20 15.76 18.20
CA LEU A 273 18.51 16.24 19.55
C LEU A 273 17.28 16.17 20.48
N PHE A 274 17.50 15.88 21.75
CA PHE A 274 16.47 15.82 22.79
C PHE A 274 16.50 17.08 23.69
N ASP A 275 15.34 17.68 23.96
CA ASP A 275 15.23 18.80 24.92
C ASP A 275 15.08 18.29 26.33
N GLU A 276 16.18 18.37 27.11
CA GLU A 276 16.21 17.92 28.49
C GLU A 276 15.31 18.75 29.44
N LYS A 277 14.67 19.83 28.97
CA LYS A 277 13.79 20.66 29.81
C LYS A 277 12.34 20.18 29.82
N VAL A 278 12.01 19.11 29.09
CA VAL A 278 10.64 18.55 29.06
C VAL A 278 10.29 17.88 30.39
N TYR A 279 9.00 17.81 30.72
CA TYR A 279 8.49 17.32 31.99
C TYR A 279 8.81 15.82 32.26
N PHE A 280 9.05 15.04 31.23
CA PHE A 280 9.41 13.62 31.31
C PHE A 280 10.91 13.34 31.20
N SER A 281 11.75 14.35 31.24
CA SER A 281 13.20 14.21 31.07
C SER A 281 13.83 13.24 32.08
N SER A 282 13.24 13.09 33.27
CA SER A 282 13.71 12.11 34.29
C SER A 282 13.57 10.65 33.84
N TRP A 283 12.81 10.38 32.79
CA TRP A 283 12.63 9.06 32.19
C TRP A 283 13.58 8.79 31.03
N VAL A 284 14.33 9.80 30.60
CA VAL A 284 15.21 9.72 29.43
C VAL A 284 16.67 9.78 29.88
N LYS A 285 17.44 8.78 29.46
CA LYS A 285 18.89 8.85 29.51
C LYS A 285 19.38 9.29 28.15
N TYR A 286 19.70 10.58 28.01
CA TYR A 286 20.13 11.16 26.75
C TYR A 286 21.66 11.13 26.61
N GLU A 287 22.13 10.74 25.42
CA GLU A 287 23.53 10.80 25.01
C GLU A 287 23.63 11.48 23.65
N ASP A 288 24.30 12.62 23.60
CA ASP A 288 24.51 13.40 22.40
C ASP A 288 25.78 12.96 21.66
N TRP A 289 25.61 12.34 20.52
CA TRP A 289 26.71 11.85 19.67
C TRP A 289 27.01 12.77 18.47
N LEU A 290 26.32 13.90 18.35
CA LEU A 290 26.54 14.85 17.26
C LEU A 290 27.83 15.65 17.49
N ASN A 291 28.48 16.05 16.40
CA ASN A 291 29.63 16.94 16.46
C ASN A 291 29.20 18.26 17.13
N LYS A 292 29.93 18.64 18.20
CA LYS A 292 29.68 19.85 18.99
C LYS A 292 29.86 21.16 18.21
N ASP A 293 30.58 21.11 17.08
CA ASP A 293 30.83 22.28 16.23
C ASP A 293 29.68 22.56 15.24
N LEU A 294 28.67 21.67 15.16
CA LEU A 294 27.50 21.91 14.33
C LEU A 294 26.60 22.97 15.00
N PRO A 295 26.16 23.98 14.23
CA PRO A 295 25.19 24.95 14.74
C PRO A 295 23.89 24.21 15.11
N ARG A 296 23.27 24.59 16.21
CA ARG A 296 22.05 23.99 16.75
C ARG A 296 20.98 25.05 16.90
N ASP A 297 19.81 24.81 16.27
CA ASP A 297 18.64 25.64 16.42
C ASP A 297 17.61 24.95 17.34
N LYS A 298 16.67 25.70 17.89
CA LYS A 298 15.55 25.16 18.68
C LYS A 298 14.74 24.11 17.90
N LYS A 299 14.64 24.24 16.59
CA LYS A 299 13.94 23.31 15.71
C LYS A 299 14.57 21.90 15.69
N ASP A 300 15.88 21.84 15.90
CA ASP A 300 16.61 20.56 15.87
C ASP A 300 16.24 19.64 17.05
N TYR A 301 15.66 20.19 18.10
CA TYR A 301 15.26 19.46 19.31
C TYR A 301 13.80 18.96 19.27
N ILE A 302 12.98 19.46 18.34
CA ILE A 302 11.55 19.12 18.31
C ILE A 302 11.36 17.65 17.99
N HIS A 303 12.01 17.16 16.96
CA HIS A 303 11.81 15.81 16.44
C HIS A 303 12.23 14.70 17.43
N GLY A 304 13.34 14.87 18.11
CA GLY A 304 13.82 13.88 19.08
C GLY A 304 13.16 14.00 20.47
N THR A 305 12.25 14.99 20.65
CA THR A 305 11.55 15.23 21.90
C THR A 305 10.09 14.81 21.85
N GLU A 306 9.48 14.70 20.64
CA GLU A 306 8.12 14.20 20.43
C GLU A 306 8.05 12.68 20.57
#